data_7053a674020d9ecf2aa6d31b6aee116a
#
_entry.id   7053a674020d9ecf2aa6d31b6aee116a
#
_cell.length_a   1.000
_cell.length_b   1.000
_cell.length_c   1.000
_cell.angle_alpha   90.00
_cell.angle_beta   90.00
_cell.angle_gamma   90.00
#
_symmetry.space_group_name_H-M   'P 1'
#
loop_
_entity.id
_entity.type
_entity.pdbx_description
1 polymer ?
#
loop_
_entity_poly.entity_id
_entity_poly.type
_entity_poly.pdbx_seq_one_letter_code
_entity_poly.pdbx_strand_id
1 'polypeptide(L)'
;IMRLTDYSGGDIVNGQVLFQSASSGALDLTTANDDTLRSIRGNEIAMIFQEPMTSLNPVFTIGNQIAESLILHQGMTVAQARTQTLALLHKVRLPDAERLADSYPHSLSGGMRQRVMIAMALSCQPSLLIADEPTTALDVTIQAQILNIIRELQRDLNTAVMFITHDMGVVAQMADDVVVMWRGRQVEQGTVEQIFHNPQHPYTRALLAAVPRLGSMQGQPLPKRTPLIVLEGDTL
;
A
#
# COMPACT_ATOMS: atom_id res chain seq x y z
N ILE A 1 0.39 -12.67 -3.89
CA ILE A 1 -1.01 -12.32 -4.20
C ILE A 1 -1.11 -11.87 -5.67
N MET A 2 -0.43 -10.82 -6.06
CA MET A 2 -0.48 -10.28 -7.44
C MET A 2 0.31 -11.09 -8.48
N ARG A 3 1.04 -12.13 -8.08
CA ARG A 3 1.92 -12.96 -8.93
C ARG A 3 2.88 -12.13 -9.82
N LEU A 4 3.39 -11.04 -9.28
CA LEU A 4 4.41 -10.22 -9.98
C LEU A 4 5.75 -10.96 -10.10
N THR A 5 5.97 -11.98 -9.28
CA THR A 5 7.13 -12.88 -9.35
C THR A 5 7.25 -13.60 -10.69
N ASP A 6 6.14 -13.90 -11.36
CA ASP A 6 6.12 -14.56 -12.68
C ASP A 6 6.90 -13.73 -13.72
N TYR A 7 6.89 -12.40 -13.60
CA TYR A 7 7.59 -11.48 -14.51
C TYR A 7 9.06 -11.25 -14.12
N SER A 8 9.47 -11.65 -12.91
CA SER A 8 10.85 -11.53 -12.41
C SER A 8 11.59 -12.87 -12.37
N GLY A 9 11.03 -13.94 -12.94
CA GLY A 9 11.63 -15.26 -12.97
C GLY A 9 11.57 -16.01 -11.64
N GLY A 10 10.64 -15.62 -10.75
CA GLY A 10 10.40 -16.33 -9.50
C GLY A 10 9.27 -17.34 -9.62
N ASP A 11 9.39 -18.46 -8.93
CA ASP A 11 8.40 -19.53 -8.89
C ASP A 11 7.71 -19.61 -7.52
N ILE A 12 6.41 -19.93 -7.52
CA ILE A 12 5.67 -20.27 -6.30
C ILE A 12 5.90 -21.76 -6.03
N VAL A 13 6.78 -22.07 -5.09
CA VAL A 13 7.18 -23.44 -4.78
C VAL A 13 6.08 -24.19 -4.03
N ASN A 14 5.35 -23.51 -3.14
CA ASN A 14 4.31 -24.09 -2.30
C ASN A 14 3.38 -23.01 -1.74
N GLY A 15 2.20 -23.41 -1.28
CA GLY A 15 1.20 -22.55 -0.66
C GLY A 15 0.03 -22.25 -1.57
N GLN A 16 -0.96 -21.56 -1.02
CA GLN A 16 -2.18 -21.14 -1.70
C GLN A 16 -2.51 -19.69 -1.34
N VAL A 17 -3.10 -18.97 -2.27
CA VAL A 17 -3.68 -17.65 -2.04
C VAL A 17 -5.14 -17.69 -2.45
N LEU A 18 -6.01 -17.93 -1.47
CA LEU A 18 -7.44 -18.02 -1.70
C LEU A 18 -8.06 -16.62 -1.70
N PHE A 19 -8.77 -16.31 -2.76
CA PHE A 19 -9.45 -15.04 -2.96
C PHE A 19 -10.90 -15.28 -3.35
N GLN A 20 -11.82 -14.55 -2.71
CA GLN A 20 -13.22 -14.57 -3.09
C GLN A 20 -13.48 -13.45 -4.09
N SER A 21 -13.47 -13.79 -5.37
CA SER A 21 -13.78 -12.85 -6.44
C SER A 21 -15.29 -12.62 -6.54
N ALA A 22 -15.68 -11.38 -6.77
CA ALA A 22 -17.08 -11.02 -7.02
C ALA A 22 -17.60 -11.61 -8.34
N SER A 23 -16.73 -11.71 -9.34
CA SER A 23 -17.07 -12.17 -10.68
C SER A 23 -16.94 -13.68 -10.88
N SER A 24 -15.98 -14.33 -10.21
CA SER A 24 -15.56 -15.71 -10.49
C SER A 24 -15.69 -16.66 -9.29
N GLY A 25 -16.15 -16.16 -8.12
CA GLY A 25 -16.27 -16.97 -6.91
C GLY A 25 -14.92 -17.24 -6.24
N ALA A 26 -14.82 -18.38 -5.51
CA ALA A 26 -13.58 -18.74 -4.82
C ALA A 26 -12.49 -19.17 -5.80
N LEU A 27 -11.33 -18.52 -5.74
CA LEU A 27 -10.18 -18.74 -6.62
C LEU A 27 -8.91 -18.95 -5.79
N ASP A 28 -8.04 -19.85 -6.28
CA ASP A 28 -6.65 -19.88 -5.86
C ASP A 28 -5.80 -19.07 -6.85
N LEU A 29 -5.33 -17.92 -6.41
CA LEU A 29 -4.55 -17.01 -7.27
C LEU A 29 -3.18 -17.60 -7.64
N THR A 30 -2.68 -18.60 -6.91
CA THR A 30 -1.39 -19.24 -7.24
C THR A 30 -1.45 -20.06 -8.50
N THR A 31 -2.64 -20.60 -8.84
CA THR A 31 -2.88 -21.47 -10.01
C THR A 31 -3.77 -20.84 -11.07
N ALA A 32 -4.31 -19.64 -10.81
CA ALA A 32 -5.18 -18.93 -11.75
C ALA A 32 -4.44 -18.65 -13.07
N ASN A 33 -5.16 -18.73 -14.19
CA ASN A 33 -4.62 -18.39 -15.50
C ASN A 33 -4.46 -16.88 -15.69
N ASP A 34 -3.71 -16.47 -16.70
CA ASP A 34 -3.38 -15.06 -16.94
C ASP A 34 -4.61 -14.19 -17.21
N ASP A 35 -5.62 -14.70 -17.91
CA ASP A 35 -6.83 -13.93 -18.21
C ASP A 35 -7.63 -13.65 -16.93
N THR A 36 -7.74 -14.63 -16.04
CA THR A 36 -8.34 -14.47 -14.71
C THR A 36 -7.55 -13.46 -13.88
N LEU A 37 -6.22 -13.56 -13.87
CA LEU A 37 -5.39 -12.60 -13.14
C LEU A 37 -5.51 -11.17 -13.70
N ARG A 38 -5.60 -11.00 -15.00
CA ARG A 38 -5.80 -9.69 -15.65
C ARG A 38 -7.15 -9.09 -15.28
N SER A 39 -8.21 -9.89 -15.20
CA SER A 39 -9.53 -9.40 -14.79
C SER A 39 -9.60 -8.96 -13.32
N ILE A 40 -8.74 -9.51 -12.47
CA ILE A 40 -8.66 -9.21 -11.04
C ILE A 40 -7.73 -8.04 -10.75
N ARG A 41 -6.56 -8.00 -11.41
CA ARG A 41 -5.54 -6.97 -11.20
C ARG A 41 -6.05 -5.60 -11.64
N GLY A 42 -6.00 -4.63 -10.73
CA GLY A 42 -6.50 -3.27 -10.95
C GLY A 42 -8.02 -3.12 -10.83
N ASN A 43 -8.76 -4.21 -10.81
CA ASN A 43 -10.22 -4.24 -10.66
C ASN A 43 -10.62 -4.64 -9.23
N GLU A 44 -10.42 -5.91 -8.86
CA GLU A 44 -10.79 -6.44 -7.54
C GLU A 44 -9.65 -6.38 -6.52
N ILE A 45 -8.40 -6.49 -6.98
CA ILE A 45 -7.19 -6.31 -6.18
C ILE A 45 -6.34 -5.23 -6.81
N ALA A 46 -6.09 -4.16 -6.09
CA ALA A 46 -5.23 -3.07 -6.52
C ALA A 46 -3.97 -2.97 -5.66
N MET A 47 -2.92 -2.32 -6.19
CA MET A 47 -1.65 -2.16 -5.48
C MET A 47 -1.13 -0.73 -5.63
N ILE A 48 -0.65 -0.16 -4.53
CA ILE A 48 0.18 1.03 -4.51
C ILE A 48 1.62 0.55 -4.32
N PHE A 49 2.49 0.84 -5.28
CA PHE A 49 3.89 0.44 -5.27
C PHE A 49 4.75 1.42 -4.46
N GLN A 50 5.88 0.94 -3.97
CA GLN A 50 6.81 1.65 -3.11
C GLN A 50 7.36 2.95 -3.74
N GLU A 51 7.55 2.99 -5.07
CA GLU A 51 8.14 4.14 -5.76
C GLU A 51 7.11 4.85 -6.66
N PRO A 52 6.60 6.04 -6.26
CA PRO A 52 5.69 6.82 -7.09
C PRO A 52 6.27 7.27 -8.43
N MET A 53 7.60 7.39 -8.49
CA MET A 53 8.31 7.88 -9.68
C MET A 53 8.30 6.89 -10.84
N THR A 54 8.31 5.60 -10.54
CA THR A 54 8.37 4.51 -11.52
C THR A 54 7.00 3.93 -11.86
N SER A 55 6.00 4.20 -11.01
CA SER A 55 4.65 3.62 -11.15
C SER A 55 3.75 4.38 -12.12
N LEU A 56 3.99 5.69 -12.32
CA LEU A 56 3.25 6.49 -13.29
C LEU A 56 4.01 6.56 -14.62
N ASN A 57 3.32 6.27 -15.71
CA ASN A 57 3.92 6.35 -17.05
C ASN A 57 4.15 7.84 -17.43
N PRO A 58 5.40 8.27 -17.69
CA PRO A 58 5.73 9.68 -17.90
C PRO A 58 5.20 10.27 -19.21
N VAL A 59 4.80 9.45 -20.17
CA VAL A 59 4.33 9.89 -21.50
C VAL A 59 2.82 9.98 -21.63
N PHE A 60 2.06 9.61 -20.59
CA PHE A 60 0.61 9.76 -20.54
C PHE A 60 0.20 10.77 -19.46
N THR A 61 -0.89 11.51 -19.72
CA THR A 61 -1.44 12.43 -18.72
C THR A 61 -2.03 11.66 -17.53
N ILE A 62 -2.12 12.34 -16.40
CA ILE A 62 -2.69 11.78 -15.17
C ILE A 62 -4.11 11.26 -15.40
N GLY A 63 -4.94 12.06 -16.05
CA GLY A 63 -6.32 11.70 -16.34
C GLY A 63 -6.44 10.47 -17.23
N ASN A 64 -5.58 10.34 -18.24
CA ASN A 64 -5.60 9.19 -19.13
C ASN A 64 -5.26 7.90 -18.40
N GLN A 65 -4.27 7.92 -17.49
CA GLN A 65 -3.86 6.74 -16.74
C GLN A 65 -4.94 6.25 -15.78
N ILE A 66 -5.67 7.15 -15.13
CA ILE A 66 -6.80 6.78 -14.26
C ILE A 66 -7.98 6.30 -15.11
N ALA A 67 -8.29 7.00 -16.20
CA ALA A 67 -9.40 6.67 -17.09
C ALA A 67 -9.24 5.30 -17.76
N GLU A 68 -8.01 4.89 -18.05
CA GLU A 68 -7.69 3.59 -18.66
C GLU A 68 -8.26 2.43 -17.85
N SER A 69 -8.03 2.41 -16.53
CA SER A 69 -8.58 1.38 -15.64
C SER A 69 -10.12 1.35 -15.65
N LEU A 70 -10.75 2.51 -15.65
CA LEU A 70 -12.21 2.65 -15.69
C LEU A 70 -12.81 2.15 -17.01
N ILE A 71 -12.15 2.46 -18.12
CA ILE A 71 -12.58 1.99 -19.45
C ILE A 71 -12.40 0.47 -19.56
N LEU A 72 -11.21 -0.02 -19.16
CA LEU A 72 -10.85 -1.43 -19.30
C LEU A 72 -11.71 -2.35 -18.42
N HIS A 73 -11.87 -2.00 -17.14
CA HIS A 73 -12.48 -2.88 -16.16
C HIS A 73 -13.95 -2.58 -15.89
N GLN A 74 -14.38 -1.33 -16.05
CA GLN A 74 -15.76 -0.92 -15.77
C GLN A 74 -16.60 -0.70 -17.06
N GLY A 75 -15.97 -0.84 -18.24
CA GLY A 75 -16.63 -0.64 -19.52
C GLY A 75 -17.16 0.80 -19.74
N MET A 76 -16.58 1.78 -19.05
CA MET A 76 -17.02 3.18 -19.16
C MET A 76 -16.65 3.77 -20.53
N THR A 77 -17.52 4.64 -21.04
CA THR A 77 -17.14 5.50 -22.16
C THR A 77 -16.08 6.52 -21.75
N VAL A 78 -15.34 7.07 -22.70
CA VAL A 78 -14.29 8.09 -22.43
C VAL A 78 -14.84 9.27 -21.62
N ALA A 79 -16.07 9.73 -21.95
CA ALA A 79 -16.70 10.84 -21.24
C ALA A 79 -17.05 10.48 -19.78
N GLN A 80 -17.58 9.29 -19.55
CA GLN A 80 -17.88 8.80 -18.20
C GLN A 80 -16.59 8.61 -17.38
N ALA A 81 -15.57 7.99 -17.96
CA ALA A 81 -14.27 7.80 -17.34
C ALA A 81 -13.62 9.13 -16.96
N ARG A 82 -13.71 10.15 -17.82
CA ARG A 82 -13.21 11.51 -17.53
C ARG A 82 -13.92 12.13 -16.32
N THR A 83 -15.24 12.05 -16.27
CA THR A 83 -16.02 12.57 -15.13
C THR A 83 -15.66 11.85 -13.83
N GLN A 84 -15.57 10.52 -13.86
CA GLN A 84 -15.20 9.72 -12.69
C GLN A 84 -13.76 9.97 -12.25
N THR A 85 -12.83 10.15 -13.19
CA THR A 85 -11.44 10.53 -12.92
C THR A 85 -11.36 11.84 -12.15
N LEU A 86 -12.06 12.88 -12.57
CA LEU A 86 -12.08 14.16 -11.86
C LEU A 86 -12.66 14.01 -10.44
N ALA A 87 -13.74 13.24 -10.29
CA ALA A 87 -14.32 12.95 -8.97
C ALA A 87 -13.31 12.23 -8.04
N LEU A 88 -12.53 11.28 -8.56
CA LEU A 88 -11.47 10.59 -7.81
C LEU A 88 -10.33 11.54 -7.42
N LEU A 89 -9.89 12.42 -8.33
CA LEU A 89 -8.85 13.39 -8.04
C LEU A 89 -9.28 14.39 -6.95
N HIS A 90 -10.55 14.80 -6.94
CA HIS A 90 -11.11 15.59 -5.84
C HIS A 90 -11.16 14.81 -4.52
N LYS A 91 -11.55 13.53 -4.54
CA LYS A 91 -11.57 12.67 -3.33
C LYS A 91 -10.17 12.54 -2.70
N VAL A 92 -9.13 12.42 -3.50
CA VAL A 92 -7.75 12.42 -2.97
C VAL A 92 -7.21 13.82 -2.68
N ARG A 93 -8.05 14.85 -2.74
CA ARG A 93 -7.71 16.25 -2.41
C ARG A 93 -6.56 16.80 -3.27
N LEU A 94 -6.56 16.44 -4.55
CA LEU A 94 -5.61 17.02 -5.50
C LEU A 94 -6.06 18.45 -5.83
N PRO A 95 -5.23 19.48 -5.62
CA PRO A 95 -5.60 20.84 -5.97
C PRO A 95 -5.72 20.97 -7.49
N ASP A 96 -6.65 21.79 -7.97
CA ASP A 96 -6.76 22.10 -9.41
C ASP A 96 -6.91 20.81 -10.27
N ALA A 97 -7.78 19.89 -9.84
CA ALA A 97 -7.91 18.54 -10.40
C ALA A 97 -8.14 18.55 -11.92
N GLU A 98 -8.92 19.50 -12.43
CA GLU A 98 -9.23 19.67 -13.85
C GLU A 98 -7.96 19.91 -14.67
N ARG A 99 -7.13 20.87 -14.24
CA ARG A 99 -5.87 21.19 -14.91
C ARG A 99 -4.85 20.05 -14.77
N LEU A 100 -4.74 19.48 -13.56
CA LEU A 100 -3.76 18.44 -13.30
C LEU A 100 -4.11 17.11 -13.97
N ALA A 101 -5.37 16.83 -14.22
CA ALA A 101 -5.76 15.65 -15.00
C ALA A 101 -5.14 15.66 -16.42
N ASP A 102 -4.97 16.84 -17.01
CA ASP A 102 -4.35 17.01 -18.33
C ASP A 102 -2.83 17.21 -18.27
N SER A 103 -2.26 17.18 -17.07
CA SER A 103 -0.82 17.31 -16.84
C SER A 103 -0.12 15.96 -16.84
N TYR A 104 1.21 15.99 -17.04
CA TYR A 104 2.06 14.78 -16.98
C TYR A 104 2.64 14.58 -15.58
N PRO A 105 3.03 13.34 -15.21
CA PRO A 105 3.57 13.04 -13.89
C PRO A 105 4.74 13.91 -13.44
N HIS A 106 5.61 14.31 -14.36
CA HIS A 106 6.80 15.10 -14.03
C HIS A 106 6.48 16.52 -13.55
N SER A 107 5.28 17.03 -13.81
CA SER A 107 4.84 18.36 -13.34
C SER A 107 4.27 18.33 -11.91
N LEU A 108 4.14 17.15 -11.28
CA LEU A 108 3.57 16.97 -9.96
C LEU A 108 4.66 16.82 -8.89
N SER A 109 4.40 17.34 -7.67
CA SER A 109 5.23 17.03 -6.50
C SER A 109 5.09 15.58 -6.07
N GLY A 110 6.00 15.08 -5.22
CA GLY A 110 5.95 13.70 -4.71
C GLY A 110 4.62 13.35 -4.04
N GLY A 111 4.14 14.21 -3.14
CA GLY A 111 2.85 14.01 -2.48
C GLY A 111 1.65 14.08 -3.42
N MET A 112 1.71 14.88 -4.48
CA MET A 112 0.65 14.91 -5.52
C MET A 112 0.67 13.63 -6.35
N ARG A 113 1.83 13.12 -6.74
CA ARG A 113 1.95 11.82 -7.43
C ARG A 113 1.39 10.69 -6.59
N GLN A 114 1.69 10.69 -5.29
CA GLN A 114 1.15 9.68 -4.36
C GLN A 114 -0.38 9.72 -4.32
N ARG A 115 -0.99 10.90 -4.26
CA ARG A 115 -2.46 11.06 -4.31
C ARG A 115 -3.04 10.53 -5.62
N VAL A 116 -2.38 10.78 -6.75
CA VAL A 116 -2.77 10.24 -8.05
C VAL A 116 -2.71 8.71 -8.07
N MET A 117 -1.64 8.12 -7.53
CA MET A 117 -1.53 6.64 -7.44
C MET A 117 -2.64 6.03 -6.58
N ILE A 118 -3.00 6.68 -5.48
CA ILE A 118 -4.12 6.24 -4.65
C ILE A 118 -5.43 6.34 -5.44
N ALA A 119 -5.67 7.45 -6.15
CA ALA A 119 -6.85 7.61 -7.00
C ALA A 119 -6.92 6.53 -8.09
N MET A 120 -5.80 6.22 -8.74
CA MET A 120 -5.69 5.17 -9.75
C MET A 120 -5.94 3.79 -9.15
N ALA A 121 -5.32 3.45 -8.03
CA ALA A 121 -5.51 2.16 -7.37
C ALA A 121 -6.95 1.93 -6.91
N LEU A 122 -7.65 2.97 -6.47
CA LEU A 122 -9.03 2.89 -5.97
C LEU A 122 -10.09 3.18 -7.05
N SER A 123 -9.69 3.41 -8.30
CA SER A 123 -10.60 3.81 -9.39
C SER A 123 -11.71 2.78 -9.64
N CYS A 124 -11.38 1.50 -9.61
CA CYS A 124 -12.33 0.40 -9.82
C CYS A 124 -12.99 -0.11 -8.53
N GLN A 125 -12.81 0.57 -7.39
CA GLN A 125 -13.36 0.20 -6.08
C GLN A 125 -12.98 -1.25 -5.69
N PRO A 126 -11.67 -1.54 -5.59
CA PRO A 126 -11.21 -2.90 -5.33
C PRO A 126 -11.66 -3.39 -3.95
N SER A 127 -11.87 -4.70 -3.81
CA SER A 127 -12.14 -5.33 -2.51
C SER A 127 -10.88 -5.43 -1.64
N LEU A 128 -9.68 -5.45 -2.26
CA LEU A 128 -8.40 -5.46 -1.57
C LEU A 128 -7.44 -4.42 -2.17
N LEU A 129 -6.92 -3.54 -1.34
CA LEU A 129 -5.81 -2.64 -1.65
C LEU A 129 -4.53 -3.13 -0.95
N ILE A 130 -3.48 -3.41 -1.72
CA ILE A 130 -2.14 -3.67 -1.19
C ILE A 130 -1.35 -2.37 -1.26
N ALA A 131 -0.93 -1.86 -0.12
CA ALA A 131 -0.15 -0.63 -0.01
C ALA A 131 1.28 -0.95 0.45
N ASP A 132 2.20 -0.98 -0.51
CA ASP A 132 3.60 -1.31 -0.27
C ASP A 132 4.39 -0.02 -0.04
N GLU A 133 4.72 0.24 1.22
CA GLU A 133 5.39 1.46 1.70
C GLU A 133 4.80 2.77 1.12
N PRO A 134 3.49 3.00 1.22
CA PRO A 134 2.81 4.06 0.46
C PRO A 134 3.19 5.48 0.88
N THR A 135 3.98 5.63 1.94
CA THR A 135 4.40 6.93 2.48
C THR A 135 5.91 7.11 2.55
N THR A 136 6.68 6.16 2.03
CA THR A 136 8.14 6.26 1.99
C THR A 136 8.59 7.48 1.18
N ALA A 137 9.63 8.15 1.67
CA ALA A 137 10.20 9.38 1.10
C ALA A 137 9.26 10.62 1.10
N LEU A 138 8.18 10.60 1.89
CA LEU A 138 7.33 11.77 2.14
C LEU A 138 7.68 12.41 3.49
N ASP A 139 7.50 13.72 3.58
CA ASP A 139 7.58 14.40 4.88
C ASP A 139 6.40 14.00 5.79
N VAL A 140 6.60 14.15 7.10
CA VAL A 140 5.64 13.68 8.13
C VAL A 140 4.24 14.28 7.94
N THR A 141 4.16 15.54 7.48
CA THR A 141 2.87 16.21 7.28
C THR A 141 2.11 15.62 6.09
N ILE A 142 2.80 15.38 4.98
CA ILE A 142 2.22 14.76 3.79
C ILE A 142 1.88 13.29 4.08
N GLN A 143 2.75 12.56 4.80
CA GLN A 143 2.46 11.19 5.25
C GLN A 143 1.14 11.11 6.01
N ALA A 144 0.94 11.97 7.02
CA ALA A 144 -0.30 11.99 7.78
C ALA A 144 -1.54 12.27 6.91
N GLN A 145 -1.42 13.18 5.93
CA GLN A 145 -2.49 13.47 4.98
C GLN A 145 -2.81 12.26 4.08
N ILE A 146 -1.80 11.55 3.59
CA ILE A 146 -1.97 10.35 2.75
C ILE A 146 -2.65 9.23 3.53
N LEU A 147 -2.21 8.96 4.77
CA LEU A 147 -2.83 7.94 5.63
C LEU A 147 -4.30 8.26 5.93
N ASN A 148 -4.63 9.52 6.16
CA ASN A 148 -6.01 9.95 6.36
C ASN A 148 -6.87 9.73 5.10
N ILE A 149 -6.34 10.05 3.91
CA ILE A 149 -7.03 9.81 2.64
C ILE A 149 -7.30 8.31 2.47
N ILE A 150 -6.30 7.45 2.69
CA ILE A 150 -6.48 6.00 2.57
C ILE A 150 -7.55 5.51 3.55
N ARG A 151 -7.54 5.97 4.80
CA ARG A 151 -8.53 5.59 5.82
C ARG A 151 -9.96 6.04 5.48
N GLU A 152 -10.12 7.26 4.96
CA GLU A 152 -11.41 7.76 4.51
C GLU A 152 -11.95 6.91 3.36
N LEU A 153 -11.12 6.68 2.33
CA LEU A 153 -11.50 5.88 1.16
C LEU A 153 -11.73 4.41 1.50
N GLN A 154 -10.96 3.82 2.42
CA GLN A 154 -11.19 2.47 2.94
C GLN A 154 -12.61 2.33 3.51
N ARG A 155 -13.04 3.29 4.32
CA ARG A 155 -14.41 3.28 4.90
C ARG A 155 -15.48 3.52 3.86
N ASP A 156 -15.28 4.50 2.97
CA ASP A 156 -16.26 4.88 1.95
C ASP A 156 -16.51 3.76 0.93
N LEU A 157 -15.45 3.01 0.59
CA LEU A 157 -15.49 1.97 -0.43
C LEU A 157 -15.61 0.56 0.16
N ASN A 158 -15.55 0.41 1.49
CA ASN A 158 -15.52 -0.88 2.18
C ASN A 158 -14.41 -1.81 1.64
N THR A 159 -13.23 -1.25 1.36
CA THR A 159 -12.06 -1.93 0.82
C THR A 159 -11.19 -2.47 1.97
N ALA A 160 -10.79 -3.74 1.92
CA ALA A 160 -9.75 -4.24 2.82
C ALA A 160 -8.39 -3.67 2.42
N VAL A 161 -7.56 -3.27 3.40
CA VAL A 161 -6.24 -2.71 3.12
C VAL A 161 -5.15 -3.54 3.78
N MET A 162 -4.20 -4.01 2.98
CA MET A 162 -2.98 -4.65 3.44
C MET A 162 -1.83 -3.65 3.35
N PHE A 163 -1.38 -3.14 4.49
CA PHE A 163 -0.19 -2.30 4.56
C PHE A 163 1.07 -3.14 4.68
N ILE A 164 2.07 -2.85 3.85
CA ILE A 164 3.43 -3.33 4.01
C ILE A 164 4.27 -2.12 4.40
N THR A 165 4.87 -2.13 5.58
CA THR A 165 5.65 -0.99 6.08
C THR A 165 6.61 -1.42 7.18
N HIS A 166 7.71 -0.68 7.32
CA HIS A 166 8.63 -0.77 8.45
C HIS A 166 8.37 0.34 9.48
N ASP A 167 7.43 1.26 9.23
CA ASP A 167 7.09 2.34 10.15
C ASP A 167 6.04 1.89 11.17
N MET A 168 6.49 1.63 12.39
CA MET A 168 5.62 1.21 13.50
C MET A 168 4.58 2.28 13.88
N GLY A 169 4.84 3.55 13.59
CA GLY A 169 3.86 4.62 13.77
C GLY A 169 2.68 4.49 12.81
N VAL A 170 2.94 4.11 11.56
CA VAL A 170 1.90 3.78 10.57
C VAL A 170 1.12 2.55 11.01
N VAL A 171 1.80 1.49 11.46
CA VAL A 171 1.15 0.27 11.97
C VAL A 171 0.21 0.61 13.12
N ALA A 172 0.68 1.33 14.14
CA ALA A 172 -0.13 1.71 15.30
C ALA A 172 -1.36 2.55 14.93
N GLN A 173 -1.26 3.33 13.85
CA GLN A 173 -2.32 4.22 13.40
C GLN A 173 -3.35 3.53 12.50
N MET A 174 -2.92 2.58 11.66
CA MET A 174 -3.72 2.09 10.53
C MET A 174 -4.17 0.63 10.68
N ALA A 175 -3.42 -0.21 11.41
CA ALA A 175 -3.66 -1.64 11.43
C ALA A 175 -4.66 -2.06 12.51
N ASP A 176 -5.47 -3.05 12.21
CA ASP A 176 -6.26 -3.83 13.17
C ASP A 176 -5.46 -5.07 13.59
N ASP A 177 -4.94 -5.82 12.63
CA ASP A 177 -4.11 -7.00 12.80
C ASP A 177 -2.73 -6.79 12.18
N VAL A 178 -1.73 -7.42 12.76
CA VAL A 178 -0.32 -7.27 12.36
C VAL A 178 0.31 -8.65 12.17
N VAL A 179 1.04 -8.80 11.07
CA VAL A 179 1.92 -9.94 10.81
C VAL A 179 3.35 -9.42 10.75
N VAL A 180 4.20 -9.89 11.66
CA VAL A 180 5.62 -9.53 11.68
C VAL A 180 6.41 -10.53 10.86
N MET A 181 7.14 -10.04 9.85
CA MET A 181 7.96 -10.85 8.95
C MET A 181 9.44 -10.61 9.24
N TRP A 182 10.22 -11.69 9.30
CA TRP A 182 11.67 -11.63 9.42
C TRP A 182 12.34 -12.72 8.59
N ARG A 183 13.33 -12.35 7.77
CA ARG A 183 14.04 -13.27 6.88
C ARG A 183 13.12 -14.15 6.03
N GLY A 184 12.04 -13.56 5.49
CA GLY A 184 11.07 -14.27 4.65
C GLY A 184 10.09 -15.17 5.39
N ARG A 185 10.10 -15.19 6.74
CA ARG A 185 9.20 -16.00 7.56
C ARG A 185 8.31 -15.12 8.43
N GLN A 186 7.09 -15.56 8.65
CA GLN A 186 6.23 -15.00 9.69
C GLN A 186 6.78 -15.43 11.05
N VAL A 187 7.08 -14.46 11.92
CA VAL A 187 7.63 -14.72 13.27
C VAL A 187 6.63 -14.41 14.37
N GLU A 188 5.69 -13.51 14.13
CA GLU A 188 4.64 -13.18 15.08
C GLU A 188 3.39 -12.68 14.36
N GLN A 189 2.21 -12.91 14.94
CA GLN A 189 0.93 -12.41 14.47
C GLN A 189 0.01 -12.12 15.64
N GLY A 190 -0.78 -11.06 15.56
CA GLY A 190 -1.78 -10.70 16.55
C GLY A 190 -2.43 -9.37 16.23
N THR A 191 -3.35 -8.94 17.09
CA THR A 191 -3.91 -7.58 16.98
C THR A 191 -2.82 -6.54 17.21
N VAL A 192 -3.03 -5.33 16.70
CA VAL A 192 -2.09 -4.21 16.92
C VAL A 192 -1.79 -4.03 18.40
N GLU A 193 -2.81 -4.15 19.26
CA GLU A 193 -2.67 -4.00 20.71
C GLU A 193 -1.78 -5.11 21.32
N GLN A 194 -1.95 -6.36 20.91
CA GLN A 194 -1.12 -7.48 21.35
C GLN A 194 0.35 -7.28 20.96
N ILE A 195 0.60 -6.93 19.69
CA ILE A 195 1.96 -6.72 19.17
C ILE A 195 2.66 -5.56 19.87
N PHE A 196 1.97 -4.45 20.16
CA PHE A 196 2.60 -3.27 20.78
C PHE A 196 2.76 -3.39 22.29
N HIS A 197 1.83 -4.04 22.98
CA HIS A 197 1.86 -4.10 24.45
C HIS A 197 2.42 -5.41 25.02
N ASN A 198 2.33 -6.51 24.26
CA ASN A 198 2.79 -7.82 24.73
C ASN A 198 3.49 -8.64 23.64
N PRO A 199 4.55 -8.09 22.98
CA PRO A 199 5.28 -8.80 21.93
C PRO A 199 5.98 -10.04 22.47
N GLN A 200 5.79 -11.19 21.81
CA GLN A 200 6.34 -12.46 22.26
C GLN A 200 7.69 -12.76 21.60
N HIS A 201 7.83 -12.43 20.31
CA HIS A 201 9.05 -12.75 19.57
C HIS A 201 10.19 -11.74 19.86
N PRO A 202 11.45 -12.18 20.04
CA PRO A 202 12.59 -11.27 20.30
C PRO A 202 12.79 -10.19 19.25
N TYR A 203 12.59 -10.53 17.98
CA TYR A 203 12.68 -9.59 16.88
C TYR A 203 11.62 -8.49 16.98
N THR A 204 10.37 -8.82 17.30
CA THR A 204 9.28 -7.83 17.48
C THR A 204 9.62 -6.88 18.63
N ARG A 205 10.14 -7.41 19.73
CA ARG A 205 10.60 -6.58 20.87
C ARG A 205 11.73 -5.64 20.48
N ALA A 206 12.71 -6.12 19.73
CA ALA A 206 13.82 -5.29 19.24
C ALA A 206 13.33 -4.21 18.28
N LEU A 207 12.41 -4.55 17.37
CA LEU A 207 11.80 -3.62 16.42
C LEU A 207 11.06 -2.48 17.13
N LEU A 208 10.22 -2.81 18.12
CA LEU A 208 9.50 -1.81 18.93
C LEU A 208 10.41 -0.96 19.81
N ALA A 209 11.49 -1.55 20.36
CA ALA A 209 12.47 -0.83 21.15
C ALA A 209 13.28 0.19 20.32
N ALA A 210 13.40 -0.02 19.02
CA ALA A 210 14.08 0.90 18.11
C ALA A 210 13.23 2.13 17.73
N VAL A 211 11.91 2.13 18.02
CA VAL A 211 11.03 3.27 17.75
C VAL A 211 11.33 4.41 18.72
N PRO A 212 11.68 5.63 18.24
CA PRO A 212 11.93 6.77 19.09
C PRO A 212 10.67 7.13 19.88
N ARG A 213 10.76 7.17 21.20
CA ARG A 213 9.65 7.64 22.05
C ARG A 213 9.63 9.17 22.04
N LEU A 214 8.46 9.77 21.76
CA LEU A 214 8.25 11.21 21.93
C LEU A 214 8.61 11.58 23.38
N GLY A 215 9.57 12.51 23.57
CA GLY A 215 10.05 12.94 24.88
C GLY A 215 11.39 12.33 25.33
N SER A 216 11.94 11.33 24.65
CA SER A 216 13.27 10.79 25.00
C SER A 216 14.43 11.76 24.77
N MET A 217 14.15 12.90 24.11
CA MET A 217 15.16 13.95 23.83
C MET A 217 15.06 15.17 24.76
N GLN A 218 14.19 15.20 25.75
CA GLN A 218 14.10 16.32 26.68
C GLN A 218 15.19 16.19 27.77
N GLY A 219 16.37 16.78 27.50
CA GLY A 219 17.35 17.13 28.53
C GLY A 219 18.10 15.99 29.21
N GLN A 220 17.97 14.75 28.78
CA GLN A 220 18.82 13.68 29.25
C GLN A 220 20.07 13.53 28.36
N PRO A 221 21.26 13.31 28.95
CA PRO A 221 22.44 12.98 28.15
C PRO A 221 22.12 11.77 27.29
N LEU A 222 22.55 11.83 26.01
CA LEU A 222 22.38 10.71 25.07
C LEU A 222 22.71 9.40 25.77
N PRO A 223 21.84 8.40 25.79
CA PRO A 223 22.16 7.12 26.39
C PRO A 223 23.44 6.63 25.72
N LYS A 224 24.40 6.18 26.55
CA LYS A 224 25.60 5.50 26.04
C LYS A 224 25.12 4.52 24.97
N ARG A 225 25.70 4.60 23.77
CA ARG A 225 25.34 3.76 22.63
C ARG A 225 24.97 2.38 23.12
N THR A 226 23.69 2.06 23.09
CA THR A 226 23.24 0.67 23.34
C THR A 226 23.95 -0.15 22.29
N PRO A 227 24.71 -1.18 22.66
CA PRO A 227 25.32 -2.04 21.64
C PRO A 227 24.21 -2.48 20.71
N LEU A 228 24.43 -2.39 19.40
CA LEU A 228 23.57 -3.03 18.43
C LEU A 228 23.35 -4.45 18.96
N ILE A 229 22.10 -4.77 19.32
CA ILE A 229 21.73 -6.14 19.65
C ILE A 229 21.86 -6.86 18.31
N VAL A 230 23.06 -7.40 18.07
CA VAL A 230 23.24 -8.40 17.02
C VAL A 230 22.47 -9.60 17.56
N LEU A 231 21.27 -9.80 16.99
CA LEU A 231 20.56 -11.06 17.20
C LEU A 231 21.46 -12.11 16.55
N GLU A 232 22.30 -12.76 17.38
CA GLU A 232 23.04 -13.94 16.96
C GLU A 232 22.03 -14.91 16.38
N GLY A 233 22.25 -15.27 15.11
CA GLY A 233 21.31 -16.09 14.38
C GLY A 233 21.14 -17.43 15.08
N ASP A 234 19.89 -17.79 15.31
CA ASP A 234 19.57 -19.19 15.53
C ASP A 234 20.10 -19.95 14.32
N THR A 235 21.14 -20.73 14.57
CA THR A 235 21.58 -21.77 13.66
C THR A 235 20.41 -22.69 13.41
N LEU A 236 20.07 -22.82 12.11
CA LEU A 236 19.12 -23.80 11.59
C LEU A 236 19.46 -25.23 12.03
#